data_5b72d02a1d5c29fd10337722636de7d4
#
_entry.id   5b72d02a1d5c29fd10337722636de7d4
#
_cell.length_a   1.000
_cell.length_b   1.000
_cell.length_c   1.000
_cell.angle_alpha   90.00
_cell.angle_beta   90.00
_cell.angle_gamma   90.00
#
_symmetry.space_group_name_H-M   'P 1'
#
loop_
_entity.id
_entity.type
_entity.pdbx_description
1 polymer ?
#
loop_
_entity_poly.entity_id
_entity_poly.type
_entity_poly.pdbx_seq_one_letter_code
_entity_poly.pdbx_strand_id
1 'polypeptide(L)'
;MQNIAEFRIIGRIGSTEIKEKVATLDVAANYGRKVGNDWEDDTHWNRVTCFGKNIDRAAKMAKGDLVHITGRVRQSRYDRDGQTVYSVDLIVDRMAVIAKNGRPADDDRDED
;
A
#
# COMPACT_ATOMS: atom_id res chain seq x y z
N MET A 1 -16.33 20.33 -13.02
CA MET A 1 -16.55 18.99 -12.41
C MET A 1 -15.20 18.28 -12.28
N GLN A 2 -14.98 17.66 -11.16
CA GLN A 2 -13.76 16.88 -10.93
C GLN A 2 -14.06 15.40 -11.15
N ASN A 3 -13.24 14.76 -11.98
CA ASN A 3 -13.31 13.31 -12.17
C ASN A 3 -12.52 12.61 -11.08
N ILE A 4 -12.81 11.35 -10.86
CA ILE A 4 -12.23 10.59 -9.77
C ILE A 4 -11.67 9.27 -10.31
N ALA A 5 -10.46 8.94 -9.90
CA ALA A 5 -9.86 7.62 -10.07
C ALA A 5 -9.13 7.27 -8.79
N GLU A 6 -9.74 6.42 -7.96
CA GLU A 6 -9.27 6.14 -6.62
C GLU A 6 -8.97 4.67 -6.42
N PHE A 7 -8.07 4.40 -5.45
CA PHE A 7 -7.86 3.05 -4.96
C PHE A 7 -7.99 3.02 -3.45
N ARG A 8 -8.26 1.83 -2.93
CA ARG A 8 -8.27 1.55 -1.50
C ARG A 8 -7.62 0.20 -1.28
N ILE A 9 -6.68 0.14 -0.35
CA ILE A 9 -6.00 -1.09 -0.01
C ILE A 9 -6.02 -1.24 1.50
N ILE A 10 -6.44 -2.41 1.96
CA ILE A 10 -6.28 -2.83 3.35
C ILE A 10 -5.42 -4.08 3.30
N GLY A 11 -4.25 -4.01 3.91
CA GLY A 11 -3.31 -5.12 3.84
C GLY A 11 -2.12 -4.89 4.74
N ARG A 12 -1.15 -5.81 4.67
CA ARG A 12 0.04 -5.74 5.51
C ARG A 12 1.24 -5.31 4.71
N ILE A 13 2.05 -4.47 5.34
CA ILE A 13 3.26 -3.96 4.72
C ILE A 13 4.29 -5.08 4.63
N GLY A 14 4.82 -5.31 3.44
CA GLY A 14 5.89 -6.26 3.20
C GLY A 14 7.26 -5.61 3.19
N SER A 15 7.37 -4.44 2.58
CA SER A 15 8.62 -3.71 2.53
C SER A 15 8.37 -2.23 2.36
N THR A 16 9.36 -1.43 2.76
CA THR A 16 9.32 0.02 2.62
C THR A 16 10.62 0.49 2.02
N GLU A 17 10.56 1.51 1.19
CA GLU A 17 11.74 2.18 0.68
C GLU A 17 11.53 3.66 0.82
N ILE A 18 12.31 4.30 1.70
CA ILE A 18 12.14 5.70 2.03
C ILE A 18 13.30 6.50 1.44
N LYS A 19 12.97 7.46 0.59
CA LYS A 19 13.92 8.38 0.01
C LYS A 19 13.51 9.81 0.34
N GLU A 20 14.36 10.76 0.05
CA GLU A 20 14.13 12.15 0.40
C GLU A 20 12.84 12.71 -0.21
N LYS A 21 12.60 12.41 -1.48
CA LYS A 21 11.48 13.00 -2.21
C LYS A 21 10.35 12.03 -2.55
N VAL A 22 10.52 10.77 -2.24
CA VAL A 22 9.53 9.75 -2.55
C VAL A 22 9.73 8.56 -1.63
N ALA A 23 8.62 7.93 -1.24
CA ALA A 23 8.67 6.66 -0.53
C ALA A 23 7.74 5.68 -1.22
N THR A 24 8.11 4.41 -1.19
CA THR A 24 7.26 3.34 -1.72
C THR A 24 7.02 2.29 -0.65
N LEU A 25 5.82 1.74 -0.67
CA LEU A 25 5.42 0.66 0.23
C LEU A 25 4.88 -0.48 -0.62
N ASP A 26 5.34 -1.69 -0.36
CA ASP A 26 4.74 -2.89 -0.93
C ASP A 26 3.76 -3.45 0.09
N VAL A 27 2.50 -3.55 -0.30
CA VAL A 27 1.41 -3.93 0.59
C VAL A 27 0.76 -5.20 0.06
N ALA A 28 0.67 -6.20 0.92
CA ALA A 28 0.04 -7.48 0.59
C ALA A 28 -1.43 -7.43 0.97
N ALA A 29 -2.30 -7.62 -0.01
CA ALA A 29 -3.73 -7.78 0.21
C ALA A 29 -4.06 -9.24 -0.02
N ASN A 30 -4.52 -9.92 1.02
CA ASN A 30 -4.84 -11.33 0.96
C ASN A 30 -6.32 -11.53 0.69
N TYR A 31 -6.61 -12.38 -0.28
CA TYR A 31 -7.97 -12.79 -0.59
C TYR A 31 -8.11 -14.29 -0.33
N GLY A 32 -9.25 -14.69 0.18
CA GLY A 32 -9.55 -16.09 0.32
C GLY A 32 -9.95 -16.68 -1.02
N ARG A 33 -9.37 -17.83 -1.36
CA ARG A 33 -9.70 -18.56 -2.56
C ARG A 33 -10.06 -19.98 -2.19
N LYS A 34 -11.21 -20.44 -2.66
CA LYS A 34 -11.66 -21.80 -2.38
C LYS A 34 -11.04 -22.78 -3.37
N VAL A 35 -10.36 -23.79 -2.86
CA VAL A 35 -9.77 -24.86 -3.66
C VAL A 35 -10.31 -26.20 -3.12
N GLY A 36 -11.23 -26.82 -3.86
CA GLY A 36 -11.93 -27.98 -3.36
C GLY A 36 -12.78 -27.62 -2.14
N ASN A 37 -12.53 -28.28 -1.01
CA ASN A 37 -13.22 -27.99 0.24
C ASN A 37 -12.41 -27.09 1.18
N ASP A 38 -11.22 -26.67 0.75
CA ASP A 38 -10.31 -25.89 1.57
C ASP A 38 -10.24 -24.45 1.09
N TRP A 39 -9.80 -23.56 1.98
CA TRP A 39 -9.55 -22.17 1.65
C TRP A 39 -8.05 -21.90 1.67
N GLU A 40 -7.58 -21.20 0.65
CA GLU A 40 -6.19 -20.79 0.54
C GLU A 40 -6.11 -19.28 0.46
N ASP A 41 -4.99 -18.73 0.93
CA ASP A 41 -4.71 -17.32 0.76
C ASP A 41 -4.20 -17.06 -0.66
N ASP A 42 -4.77 -16.04 -1.28
CA ASP A 42 -4.30 -15.55 -2.58
C ASP A 42 -3.79 -14.12 -2.34
N THR A 43 -2.48 -13.97 -2.33
CA THR A 43 -1.84 -12.70 -1.98
C THR A 43 -1.60 -11.85 -3.19
N HIS A 44 -2.15 -10.64 -3.16
CA HIS A 44 -1.92 -9.65 -4.22
C HIS A 44 -1.04 -8.55 -3.68
N TRP A 45 0.13 -8.38 -4.29
CA TRP A 45 1.09 -7.35 -3.90
C TRP A 45 0.80 -6.07 -4.66
N ASN A 46 0.74 -4.97 -3.94
CA ASN A 46 0.50 -3.66 -4.52
C ASN A 46 1.57 -2.70 -4.04
N ARG A 47 2.19 -2.00 -4.97
CA ARG A 47 3.15 -0.96 -4.63
C ARG A 47 2.46 0.38 -4.67
N VAL A 48 2.56 1.13 -3.57
CA VAL A 48 2.00 2.47 -3.48
C VAL A 48 3.12 3.48 -3.30
N THR A 49 2.90 4.68 -3.80
CA THR A 49 3.90 5.74 -3.82
C THR A 49 3.44 6.90 -2.96
N CYS A 50 4.35 7.38 -2.10
CA CYS A 50 4.09 8.46 -1.17
C CYS A 50 4.93 9.68 -1.51
N PHE A 51 4.31 10.85 -1.47
CA PHE A 51 4.99 12.13 -1.65
C PHE A 51 4.66 13.06 -0.50
N GLY A 52 5.50 14.06 -0.29
CA GLY A 52 5.24 15.11 0.70
C GLY A 52 5.13 14.56 2.11
N LYS A 53 4.06 14.93 2.79
CA LYS A 53 3.84 14.52 4.19
C LYS A 53 3.71 13.02 4.37
N ASN A 54 3.28 12.33 3.33
CA ASN A 54 3.11 10.88 3.40
C ASN A 54 4.44 10.14 3.46
N ILE A 55 5.55 10.77 3.07
CA ILE A 55 6.87 10.18 3.22
C ILE A 55 7.19 9.97 4.70
N ASP A 56 6.93 10.98 5.53
CA ASP A 56 7.18 10.88 6.96
C ASP A 56 6.28 9.84 7.63
N ARG A 57 5.04 9.74 7.16
CA ARG A 57 4.11 8.73 7.67
C ARG A 57 4.56 7.32 7.29
N ALA A 58 5.02 7.15 6.05
CA ALA A 58 5.55 5.87 5.59
C ALA A 58 6.77 5.45 6.39
N ALA A 59 7.63 6.41 6.75
CA ALA A 59 8.84 6.13 7.52
C ALA A 59 8.55 5.58 8.92
N LYS A 60 7.36 5.83 9.44
CA LYS A 60 6.94 5.35 10.76
C LYS A 60 6.28 3.98 10.71
N MET A 61 6.02 3.46 9.53
CA MET A 61 5.39 2.18 9.35
C MET A 61 6.42 1.08 9.28
N ALA A 62 6.03 -0.11 9.73
CA ALA A 62 6.95 -1.24 9.79
C ALA A 62 6.37 -2.45 9.07
N LYS A 63 7.26 -3.35 8.68
CA LYS A 63 6.87 -4.61 8.07
C LYS A 63 5.89 -5.35 8.98
N GLY A 64 4.80 -5.82 8.41
CA GLY A 64 3.77 -6.56 9.14
C GLY A 64 2.63 -5.70 9.64
N ASP A 65 2.76 -4.37 9.61
CA ASP A 65 1.66 -3.49 10.02
C ASP A 65 0.48 -3.66 9.08
N LEU A 66 -0.72 -3.76 9.66
CA LEU A 66 -1.95 -3.76 8.89
C LEU A 66 -2.37 -2.32 8.68
N VAL A 67 -2.48 -1.92 7.43
CA VAL A 67 -2.73 -0.52 7.08
C VAL A 67 -3.96 -0.38 6.19
N HIS A 68 -4.56 0.80 6.25
CA HIS A 68 -5.62 1.21 5.35
C HIS A 68 -5.09 2.40 4.55
N ILE A 69 -5.02 2.25 3.24
CA ILE A 69 -4.43 3.25 2.35
C ILE A 69 -5.44 3.60 1.28
N THR A 70 -5.63 4.90 1.07
CA THR A 70 -6.44 5.39 -0.05
C THR A 70 -5.62 6.40 -0.83
N GLY A 71 -5.96 6.53 -2.08
CA GLY A 71 -5.30 7.49 -2.94
C GLY A 71 -5.87 7.47 -4.34
N ARG A 72 -5.09 7.98 -5.27
CA ARG A 72 -5.53 8.10 -6.65
C ARG A 72 -4.70 7.21 -7.57
N VAL A 73 -5.35 6.76 -8.63
CA VAL A 73 -4.73 5.97 -9.69
C VAL A 73 -4.28 6.93 -10.78
N ARG A 74 -3.01 6.82 -11.18
CA ARG A 74 -2.47 7.62 -12.27
C ARG A 74 -1.78 6.72 -13.26
N GLN A 75 -2.16 6.78 -14.52
CA GLN A 75 -1.44 6.12 -15.59
C GLN A 75 -0.44 7.09 -16.20
N SER A 76 0.78 6.66 -16.33
CA SER A 76 1.81 7.43 -17.01
C SER A 76 2.39 6.58 -18.13
N ARG A 77 3.11 7.24 -19.03
CA ARG A 77 3.74 6.57 -20.16
C ARG A 77 5.13 7.16 -20.38
N TYR A 78 6.00 6.32 -20.87
CA TYR A 78 7.34 6.75 -21.26
C TYR A 78 7.80 5.91 -22.44
N ASP A 79 8.78 6.44 -23.17
CA ASP A 79 9.34 5.73 -24.32
C ASP A 79 10.58 4.96 -23.88
N ARG A 80 10.65 3.71 -24.32
CA ARG A 80 11.78 2.84 -24.03
C ARG A 80 12.11 2.06 -25.30
N ASP A 81 13.31 2.24 -25.81
CA ASP A 81 13.78 1.55 -27.01
C ASP A 81 12.83 1.71 -28.20
N GLY A 82 12.29 2.90 -28.36
CA GLY A 82 11.38 3.19 -29.46
C GLY A 82 9.94 2.73 -29.25
N GLN A 83 9.63 2.16 -28.09
CA GLN A 83 8.28 1.71 -27.77
C GLN A 83 7.71 2.50 -26.62
N THR A 84 6.40 2.74 -26.66
CA THR A 84 5.70 3.40 -25.57
C THR A 84 5.34 2.38 -24.50
N VAL A 85 5.79 2.64 -23.27
CA VAL A 85 5.50 1.80 -22.12
C VAL A 85 4.56 2.55 -21.20
N TYR A 86 3.51 1.87 -20.75
CA TYR A 86 2.53 2.41 -19.83
C TYR A 86 2.78 1.85 -18.43
N SER A 87 2.65 2.68 -17.42
CA SER A 87 2.69 2.23 -16.04
C SER A 87 1.53 2.82 -15.26
N VAL A 88 1.12 2.11 -14.22
CA VAL A 88 0.05 2.57 -13.33
C VAL A 88 0.67 2.85 -11.98
N ASP A 89 0.49 4.07 -11.51
CA ASP A 89 0.99 4.50 -10.21
C ASP A 89 -0.19 4.64 -9.24
N LEU A 90 -0.01 4.12 -8.05
CA LEU A 90 -0.96 4.27 -6.95
C LEU A 90 -0.38 5.30 -6.00
N ILE A 91 -0.91 6.51 -6.02
CA ILE A 91 -0.39 7.63 -5.25
C ILE A 91 -1.21 7.80 -3.98
N VAL A 92 -0.53 7.73 -2.84
CA VAL A 92 -1.19 7.75 -1.54
C VAL A 92 -1.69 9.15 -1.20
N ASP A 93 -2.96 9.24 -0.80
CA ASP A 93 -3.53 10.46 -0.21
C ASP A 93 -3.62 10.32 1.30
N ARG A 94 -4.10 9.18 1.80
CA ARG A 94 -4.27 8.94 3.23
C ARG A 94 -3.81 7.55 3.61
N MET A 95 -3.22 7.45 4.79
CA MET A 95 -2.80 6.18 5.37
C MET A 95 -3.12 6.15 6.85
N ALA A 96 -3.53 4.98 7.33
CA ALA A 96 -3.73 4.75 8.75
C ALA A 96 -3.28 3.35 9.11
N VAL A 97 -2.65 3.19 10.26
CA VAL A 97 -2.29 1.87 10.79
C VAL A 97 -3.48 1.34 11.59
N ILE A 98 -4.00 0.20 11.18
CA ILE A 98 -5.12 -0.45 11.87
C ILE A 98 -4.61 -1.34 12.98
N ALA A 99 -3.51 -2.05 12.73
CA ALA A 99 -2.90 -2.95 13.71
C ALA A 99 -1.39 -3.02 13.43
N LYS A 100 -0.59 -3.05 14.49
CA LYS A 100 0.86 -3.08 14.36
C LYS A 100 1.38 -4.51 14.43
N ASN A 101 2.12 -4.90 13.41
CA ASN A 101 2.89 -6.13 13.36
C ASN A 101 2.17 -7.34 13.98
N GLY A 102 0.92 -7.56 13.53
CA GLY A 102 0.13 -8.68 13.99
C GLY A 102 -0.65 -8.46 15.29
N ARG A 103 -0.53 -7.28 15.92
CA ARG A 103 -1.29 -6.94 17.10
C ARG A 103 -2.28 -5.83 16.79
N PRO A 104 -3.48 -5.85 17.42
CA PRO A 104 -4.40 -4.74 17.30
C PRO A 104 -3.77 -3.45 17.80
N ALA A 105 -4.15 -2.31 17.22
CA ALA A 105 -3.63 -1.02 17.63
C ALA A 105 -3.94 -0.73 19.09
N ASP A 106 -5.03 -1.26 19.60
CA ASP A 106 -5.45 -1.09 21.00
C ASP A 106 -4.48 -1.68 22.00
N ASP A 107 -3.75 -2.72 21.62
CA ASP A 107 -2.84 -3.40 22.53
C ASP A 107 -1.67 -2.53 22.94
N ASP A 108 -1.36 -1.51 22.17
CA ASP A 108 -0.25 -0.62 22.50
C ASP A 108 -0.48 0.14 23.80
N ARG A 109 -1.73 0.31 24.20
CA ARG A 109 -2.06 1.01 25.43
C ARG A 109 -1.69 0.23 26.67
N ASP A 110 -1.69 -1.08 26.56
CA ASP A 110 -1.50 -1.96 27.70
C ASP A 110 -0.05 -2.06 28.13
N GLU A 111 0.84 -1.54 27.33
CA GLU A 111 2.28 -1.60 27.58
C GLU A 111 2.82 -0.41 28.33
N ASP A 112 2.00 0.55 28.64
CA ASP A 112 2.40 1.78 29.32
C ASP A 112 2.79 1.57 30.79
#